data_f325c17bfe1898013a935ed5e8085388
#
_entry.id   f325c17bfe1898013a935ed5e8085388
#
_cell.length_a   1.000
_cell.length_b   1.000
_cell.length_c   1.000
_cell.angle_alpha   90.00
_cell.angle_beta   90.00
_cell.angle_gamma   90.00
#
_symmetry.space_group_name_H-M   'P 1'
#
loop_
_entity.id
_entity.type
_entity.pdbx_description
1 polymer ?
#
loop_
_entity_poly.entity_id
_entity_poly.type
_entity_poly.pdbx_seq_one_letter_code
_entity_poly.pdbx_strand_id
1 'polypeptide(L)'
;KIEGVKIINSPFWTVNPEFCDNVTIKGITIDNAPSPNTDGVNPESCRNVHISDCHISVGDDCITIKSGRDAQARRLGVPCENITITNCTMLSGHGGVVIGSEMSGSVRKVTISNCVFDGTDRGIRIKSTRGRGGVVEDIRVSNVVMSNIKQEAVVLNLKYSKMPAEPKSERTPIFRNVHISGMTVTDVKTPIKMVGLEEAPISDIVLRDIHIQGGKQKCIFENCERITMDDVIVNGEEIKM
;
A
#
# COMPACT_ATOMS: atom_id res chain seq x y z
N LYS A 1 12.71 4.33 -18.78
CA LYS A 1 12.96 5.37 -17.79
C LYS A 1 12.03 6.56 -18.03
N ILE A 2 11.44 7.11 -16.95
CA ILE A 2 10.67 8.37 -16.95
C ILE A 2 11.33 9.27 -15.91
N GLU A 3 11.72 10.48 -16.28
CA GLU A 3 12.50 11.34 -15.39
C GLU A 3 12.25 12.83 -15.65
N GLY A 4 12.18 13.64 -14.59
CA GLY A 4 12.24 15.11 -14.66
C GLY A 4 11.06 15.78 -15.37
N VAL A 5 9.88 15.15 -15.39
CA VAL A 5 8.67 15.69 -16.05
C VAL A 5 7.59 16.01 -15.01
N LYS A 6 6.74 16.98 -15.35
CA LYS A 6 5.47 17.24 -14.65
C LYS A 6 4.32 16.71 -15.51
N ILE A 7 3.42 15.91 -14.89
CA ILE A 7 2.24 15.31 -15.53
C ILE A 7 1.01 15.87 -14.86
N ILE A 8 0.09 16.44 -15.64
CA ILE A 8 -1.15 17.06 -15.17
C ILE A 8 -2.32 16.65 -16.05
N ASN A 9 -3.54 16.78 -15.53
CA ASN A 9 -4.79 16.53 -16.27
C ASN A 9 -4.89 15.12 -16.87
N SER A 10 -4.38 14.13 -16.17
CA SER A 10 -4.55 12.75 -16.57
C SER A 10 -6.03 12.35 -16.50
N PRO A 11 -6.57 11.67 -17.53
CA PRO A 11 -7.96 11.23 -17.49
C PRO A 11 -8.18 9.95 -16.70
N PHE A 12 -7.12 9.22 -16.38
CA PHE A 12 -7.14 7.92 -15.72
C PHE A 12 -5.77 7.66 -15.06
N TRP A 13 -5.38 6.42 -14.79
CA TRP A 13 -4.07 6.05 -14.23
C TRP A 13 -2.93 6.74 -15.00
N THR A 14 -2.09 7.47 -14.28
CA THR A 14 -1.18 8.42 -14.91
C THR A 14 0.05 7.76 -15.51
N VAL A 15 0.79 6.99 -14.71
CA VAL A 15 1.98 6.27 -15.16
C VAL A 15 1.78 4.79 -14.86
N ASN A 16 1.46 4.01 -15.87
CA ASN A 16 1.12 2.59 -15.73
C ASN A 16 2.01 1.70 -16.60
N PRO A 17 3.25 1.40 -16.18
CA PRO A 17 4.04 0.37 -16.85
C PRO A 17 3.46 -1.01 -16.57
N GLU A 18 3.21 -1.79 -17.63
CA GLU A 18 2.70 -3.16 -17.53
C GLU A 18 3.70 -4.14 -18.13
N PHE A 19 3.91 -5.29 -17.47
CA PHE A 19 4.80 -6.36 -17.91
C PHE A 19 6.21 -5.88 -18.28
N CYS A 20 6.70 -4.83 -17.61
CA CYS A 20 8.01 -4.24 -17.87
C CYS A 20 9.09 -4.79 -16.91
N ASP A 21 10.32 -4.81 -17.39
CA ASP A 21 11.51 -5.11 -16.59
C ASP A 21 12.46 -3.90 -16.60
N ASN A 22 13.20 -3.68 -15.48
CA ASN A 22 14.15 -2.58 -15.34
C ASN A 22 13.52 -1.18 -15.53
N VAL A 23 12.45 -0.90 -14.79
CA VAL A 23 11.72 0.38 -14.81
C VAL A 23 12.35 1.36 -13.84
N THR A 24 12.63 2.58 -14.31
CA THR A 24 13.06 3.70 -13.44
C THR A 24 12.11 4.88 -13.62
N ILE A 25 11.52 5.35 -12.53
CA ILE A 25 10.68 6.54 -12.46
C ILE A 25 11.29 7.45 -11.40
N LYS A 26 11.80 8.62 -11.82
CA LYS A 26 12.60 9.46 -10.94
C LYS A 26 12.33 10.94 -11.13
N GLY A 27 12.21 11.68 -10.01
CA GLY A 27 12.16 13.14 -10.04
C GLY A 27 10.98 13.68 -10.86
N ILE A 28 9.84 13.00 -10.87
CA ILE A 28 8.63 13.45 -11.55
C ILE A 28 7.66 14.11 -10.58
N THR A 29 6.88 15.03 -11.10
CA THR A 29 5.73 15.59 -10.38
C THR A 29 4.44 15.14 -11.05
N ILE A 30 3.52 14.58 -10.29
CA ILE A 30 2.15 14.24 -10.76
C ILE A 30 1.17 15.08 -9.95
N ASP A 31 0.33 15.85 -10.66
CA ASP A 31 -0.61 16.80 -10.04
C ASP A 31 -1.97 16.70 -10.75
N ASN A 32 -2.78 15.75 -10.30
CA ASN A 32 -4.07 15.40 -10.88
C ASN A 32 -5.25 15.47 -9.89
N ALA A 33 -5.01 15.92 -8.65
CA ALA A 33 -6.07 16.07 -7.67
C ALA A 33 -7.06 17.17 -8.07
N PRO A 34 -8.35 17.01 -7.79
CA PRO A 34 -9.03 15.87 -7.15
C PRO A 34 -9.65 14.86 -8.15
N SER A 35 -9.18 14.79 -9.39
CA SER A 35 -9.80 13.97 -10.45
C SER A 35 -9.83 12.48 -10.09
N PRO A 36 -10.99 11.80 -10.15
CA PRO A 36 -11.09 10.39 -9.73
C PRO A 36 -10.34 9.45 -10.67
N ASN A 37 -9.93 8.29 -10.15
CA ASN A 37 -9.18 7.25 -10.86
C ASN A 37 -7.85 7.73 -11.48
N THR A 38 -7.28 8.81 -10.97
CA THR A 38 -6.00 9.34 -11.43
C THR A 38 -4.85 8.84 -10.57
N ASP A 39 -4.77 7.52 -10.35
CA ASP A 39 -3.63 6.92 -9.68
C ASP A 39 -2.31 7.47 -10.28
N GLY A 40 -1.31 7.72 -9.43
CA GLY A 40 -0.08 8.36 -9.86
C GLY A 40 0.84 7.41 -10.63
N VAL A 41 1.43 6.45 -9.92
CA VAL A 41 2.38 5.48 -10.51
C VAL A 41 1.91 4.06 -10.19
N ASN A 42 1.59 3.28 -11.23
CA ASN A 42 0.99 1.94 -11.12
C ASN A 42 1.83 0.89 -11.85
N PRO A 43 2.96 0.42 -11.30
CA PRO A 43 3.63 -0.72 -11.90
C PRO A 43 2.73 -1.96 -11.77
N GLU A 44 2.40 -2.59 -12.91
CA GLU A 44 1.58 -3.79 -12.98
C GLU A 44 2.35 -4.95 -13.58
N SER A 45 2.48 -6.04 -12.84
CA SER A 45 3.24 -7.23 -13.27
C SER A 45 4.64 -6.90 -13.78
N CYS A 46 5.29 -5.92 -13.14
CA CYS A 46 6.63 -5.44 -13.47
C CYS A 46 7.69 -6.03 -12.55
N ARG A 47 8.93 -6.02 -13.01
CA ARG A 47 10.08 -6.47 -12.23
C ARG A 47 11.22 -5.45 -12.27
N ASN A 48 12.00 -5.37 -11.17
CA ASN A 48 13.14 -4.46 -11.05
C ASN A 48 12.73 -3.00 -11.26
N VAL A 49 11.81 -2.51 -10.39
CA VAL A 49 11.23 -1.17 -10.48
C VAL A 49 11.83 -0.26 -9.43
N HIS A 50 12.33 0.89 -9.83
CA HIS A 50 12.83 1.94 -8.95
C HIS A 50 11.99 3.20 -9.12
N ILE A 51 11.34 3.66 -8.02
CA ILE A 51 10.57 4.89 -7.95
C ILE A 51 11.20 5.79 -6.90
N SER A 52 11.72 6.96 -7.31
CA SER A 52 12.39 7.85 -6.37
C SER A 52 12.20 9.33 -6.67
N ASP A 53 12.33 10.14 -5.61
CA ASP A 53 12.38 11.61 -5.70
C ASP A 53 11.13 12.22 -6.37
N CYS A 54 9.95 11.60 -6.20
CA CYS A 54 8.71 12.00 -6.84
C CYS A 54 7.81 12.82 -5.90
N HIS A 55 7.07 13.78 -6.47
CA HIS A 55 6.01 14.52 -5.78
C HIS A 55 4.66 14.15 -6.42
N ILE A 56 3.72 13.63 -5.62
CA ILE A 56 2.47 13.06 -6.14
C ILE A 56 1.26 13.63 -5.39
N SER A 57 0.33 14.21 -6.14
CA SER A 57 -0.95 14.73 -5.68
C SER A 57 -2.03 14.30 -6.67
N VAL A 58 -2.89 13.37 -6.27
CA VAL A 58 -3.83 12.69 -7.17
C VAL A 58 -5.20 12.49 -6.53
N GLY A 59 -6.16 12.07 -7.32
CA GLY A 59 -7.52 11.79 -6.84
C GLY A 59 -7.80 10.31 -6.54
N ASP A 60 -6.83 9.43 -6.72
CA ASP A 60 -6.87 8.02 -6.29
C ASP A 60 -5.52 7.65 -5.63
N ASP A 61 -5.03 6.44 -5.70
CA ASP A 61 -3.82 6.01 -4.99
C ASP A 61 -2.53 6.67 -5.58
N CYS A 62 -1.61 7.16 -4.74
CA CYS A 62 -0.41 7.86 -5.23
C CYS A 62 0.57 6.92 -5.94
N ILE A 63 1.00 5.85 -5.27
CA ILE A 63 1.78 4.78 -5.89
C ILE A 63 1.06 3.48 -5.61
N THR A 64 0.67 2.73 -6.65
CA THR A 64 -0.11 1.50 -6.49
C THR A 64 0.55 0.33 -7.21
N ILE A 65 1.05 -0.62 -6.47
CA ILE A 65 1.66 -1.84 -7.02
C ILE A 65 0.55 -2.85 -7.34
N LYS A 66 0.51 -3.28 -8.59
CA LYS A 66 -0.51 -4.19 -9.13
C LYS A 66 0.12 -5.40 -9.82
N SER A 67 -0.63 -6.47 -9.97
CA SER A 67 -0.23 -7.66 -10.72
C SER A 67 -1.43 -8.34 -11.38
N GLY A 68 -2.29 -7.51 -11.94
CA GLY A 68 -3.46 -7.95 -12.68
C GLY A 68 -4.64 -8.41 -11.84
N ARG A 69 -5.74 -8.64 -12.52
CA ARG A 69 -7.04 -8.88 -11.91
C ARG A 69 -7.59 -10.26 -12.22
N ASP A 70 -8.05 -10.98 -11.18
CA ASP A 70 -8.88 -12.19 -11.24
C ASP A 70 -8.28 -13.35 -12.06
N ALA A 71 -9.11 -14.07 -12.80
CA ALA A 71 -8.76 -15.31 -13.47
C ALA A 71 -7.64 -15.15 -14.52
N GLN A 72 -7.61 -14.04 -15.25
CA GLN A 72 -6.58 -13.80 -16.25
C GLN A 72 -5.21 -13.69 -15.61
N ALA A 73 -5.09 -12.84 -14.59
CA ALA A 73 -3.82 -12.62 -13.91
C ALA A 73 -3.34 -13.86 -13.15
N ARG A 74 -4.26 -14.61 -12.51
CA ARG A 74 -3.90 -15.88 -11.87
C ARG A 74 -3.35 -16.90 -12.88
N ARG A 75 -3.92 -16.97 -14.09
CA ARG A 75 -3.41 -17.87 -15.16
C ARG A 75 -2.05 -17.46 -15.69
N LEU A 76 -1.84 -16.15 -15.84
CA LEU A 76 -0.54 -15.61 -16.28
C LEU A 76 0.53 -15.84 -15.20
N GLY A 77 0.17 -15.69 -13.92
CA GLY A 77 1.06 -15.91 -12.79
C GLY A 77 2.28 -14.99 -12.78
N VAL A 78 2.18 -13.79 -13.36
CA VAL A 78 3.29 -12.81 -13.42
C VAL A 78 3.21 -11.88 -12.23
N PRO A 79 4.13 -11.98 -11.26
CA PRO A 79 4.14 -11.11 -10.10
C PRO A 79 4.64 -9.70 -10.44
N CYS A 80 4.34 -8.76 -9.54
CA CYS A 80 5.05 -7.49 -9.47
C CYS A 80 6.09 -7.60 -8.35
N GLU A 81 7.39 -7.53 -8.67
CA GLU A 81 8.43 -7.85 -7.69
C GLU A 81 9.74 -7.06 -7.87
N ASN A 82 10.60 -7.09 -6.82
CA ASN A 82 11.86 -6.35 -6.77
C ASN A 82 11.64 -4.85 -6.96
N ILE A 83 10.87 -4.24 -6.06
CA ILE A 83 10.45 -2.84 -6.17
C ILE A 83 11.07 -2.02 -5.04
N THR A 84 11.63 -0.88 -5.36
CA THR A 84 12.06 0.12 -4.38
C THR A 84 11.32 1.43 -4.58
N ILE A 85 10.78 2.00 -3.50
CA ILE A 85 10.12 3.31 -3.47
C ILE A 85 10.82 4.13 -2.39
N THR A 86 11.42 5.27 -2.76
CA THR A 86 12.17 6.07 -1.79
C THR A 86 12.14 7.57 -2.10
N ASN A 87 12.31 8.40 -1.06
CA ASN A 87 12.42 9.86 -1.17
C ASN A 87 11.21 10.51 -1.87
N CYS A 88 10.01 9.96 -1.71
CA CYS A 88 8.81 10.48 -2.37
C CYS A 88 7.91 11.23 -1.38
N THR A 89 7.21 12.25 -1.89
CA THR A 89 6.22 13.03 -1.15
C THR A 89 4.84 12.81 -1.76
N MET A 90 3.86 12.39 -0.96
CA MET A 90 2.47 12.18 -1.34
C MET A 90 1.60 13.22 -0.62
N LEU A 91 0.91 14.08 -1.38
CA LEU A 91 0.18 15.24 -0.84
C LEU A 91 -1.35 15.08 -0.88
N SER A 92 -1.86 14.25 -1.76
CA SER A 92 -3.29 13.92 -1.87
C SER A 92 -3.44 12.59 -2.58
N GLY A 93 -4.44 11.81 -2.20
CA GLY A 93 -4.77 10.52 -2.81
C GLY A 93 -5.49 9.59 -1.85
N HIS A 94 -6.06 8.49 -2.37
CA HIS A 94 -6.72 7.49 -1.54
C HIS A 94 -5.74 6.65 -0.70
N GLY A 95 -4.45 6.66 -1.05
CA GLY A 95 -3.37 6.04 -0.28
C GLY A 95 -2.01 6.54 -0.75
N GLY A 96 -1.03 6.64 0.17
CA GLY A 96 0.34 7.04 -0.16
C GLY A 96 1.04 5.95 -0.98
N VAL A 97 1.31 4.80 -0.37
CA VAL A 97 1.75 3.60 -1.11
C VAL A 97 0.77 2.46 -0.88
N VAL A 98 0.29 1.92 -1.98
CA VAL A 98 -0.79 0.94 -2.02
C VAL A 98 -0.36 -0.34 -2.74
N ILE A 99 -0.82 -1.48 -2.28
CA ILE A 99 -0.73 -2.77 -2.98
C ILE A 99 -2.15 -3.28 -3.24
N GLY A 100 -2.46 -3.52 -4.51
CA GLY A 100 -3.78 -4.02 -4.92
C GLY A 100 -4.82 -2.91 -5.15
N SER A 101 -6.11 -3.25 -5.28
CA SER A 101 -6.71 -4.60 -5.11
C SER A 101 -6.38 -5.59 -6.23
N GLU A 102 -5.92 -5.13 -7.38
CA GLU A 102 -5.50 -5.93 -8.54
C GLU A 102 -4.11 -6.55 -8.25
N MET A 103 -4.07 -7.65 -7.47
CA MET A 103 -2.82 -8.31 -7.05
C MET A 103 -2.85 -9.83 -7.29
N SER A 104 -3.65 -10.26 -8.27
CA SER A 104 -3.91 -11.68 -8.53
C SER A 104 -2.69 -12.47 -9.03
N GLY A 105 -1.70 -11.80 -9.61
CA GLY A 105 -0.40 -12.36 -9.98
C GLY A 105 0.64 -12.38 -8.85
N SER A 106 0.28 -11.87 -7.66
CA SER A 106 1.14 -11.70 -6.47
C SER A 106 2.03 -10.46 -6.50
N VAL A 107 2.39 -9.95 -5.31
CA VAL A 107 3.33 -8.84 -5.12
C VAL A 107 4.32 -9.24 -4.03
N ARG A 108 5.62 -9.08 -4.29
CA ARG A 108 6.64 -9.46 -3.33
C ARG A 108 7.95 -8.69 -3.50
N LYS A 109 8.79 -8.73 -2.46
CA LYS A 109 10.11 -8.08 -2.44
C LYS A 109 9.99 -6.57 -2.74
N VAL A 110 9.23 -5.86 -1.89
CA VAL A 110 8.99 -4.42 -1.99
C VAL A 110 9.62 -3.72 -0.81
N THR A 111 10.38 -2.67 -1.06
CA THR A 111 10.86 -1.75 -0.02
C THR A 111 10.31 -0.35 -0.24
N ILE A 112 9.83 0.27 0.83
CA ILE A 112 9.29 1.64 0.87
C ILE A 112 10.04 2.38 1.97
N SER A 113 10.75 3.46 1.64
CA SER A 113 11.56 4.15 2.64
C SER A 113 11.70 5.64 2.40
N ASN A 114 11.98 6.39 3.47
CA ASN A 114 12.29 7.83 3.40
C ASN A 114 11.20 8.63 2.68
N CYS A 115 9.93 8.37 2.98
CA CYS A 115 8.80 9.03 2.34
C CYS A 115 8.03 9.92 3.31
N VAL A 116 7.39 10.95 2.77
CA VAL A 116 6.51 11.86 3.53
C VAL A 116 5.11 11.81 2.91
N PHE A 117 4.09 11.57 3.74
CA PHE A 117 2.69 11.60 3.32
C PHE A 117 1.97 12.71 4.10
N ASP A 118 1.33 13.61 3.38
CA ASP A 118 0.58 14.71 4.01
C ASP A 118 -0.77 14.91 3.31
N GLY A 119 -1.86 14.58 4.00
CA GLY A 119 -3.22 14.78 3.50
C GLY A 119 -3.77 13.65 2.62
N THR A 120 -3.09 12.52 2.50
CA THR A 120 -3.68 11.33 1.85
C THR A 120 -4.78 10.72 2.72
N ASP A 121 -5.73 9.99 2.11
CA ASP A 121 -6.76 9.31 2.89
C ASP A 121 -6.17 8.22 3.77
N ARG A 122 -5.18 7.47 3.25
CA ARG A 122 -4.45 6.42 3.95
C ARG A 122 -2.95 6.54 3.72
N GLY A 123 -2.18 6.03 4.66
CA GLY A 123 -0.72 5.97 4.49
C GLY A 123 -0.30 4.73 3.68
N ILE A 124 0.12 3.67 4.38
CA ILE A 124 0.45 2.36 3.79
C ILE A 124 -0.81 1.51 3.70
N ARG A 125 -1.13 1.04 2.52
CA ARG A 125 -2.39 0.31 2.27
C ARG A 125 -2.17 -0.96 1.47
N ILE A 126 -2.56 -2.12 2.02
CA ILE A 126 -2.61 -3.39 1.31
C ILE A 126 -4.08 -3.85 1.29
N LYS A 127 -4.65 -4.02 0.10
CA LYS A 127 -6.08 -4.29 -0.06
C LYS A 127 -6.34 -5.42 -1.05
N SER A 128 -7.22 -6.34 -0.69
CA SER A 128 -7.73 -7.38 -1.59
C SER A 128 -9.06 -7.95 -1.10
N THR A 129 -9.60 -8.91 -1.81
CA THR A 129 -10.84 -9.61 -1.45
C THR A 129 -10.83 -11.04 -1.98
N ARG A 130 -11.68 -11.92 -1.44
CA ARG A 130 -11.87 -13.26 -1.99
C ARG A 130 -12.14 -13.20 -3.50
N GLY A 131 -11.66 -14.18 -4.24
CA GLY A 131 -11.75 -14.24 -5.69
C GLY A 131 -10.54 -13.65 -6.42
N ARG A 132 -9.82 -12.72 -5.80
CA ARG A 132 -8.57 -12.19 -6.38
C ARG A 132 -7.47 -13.25 -6.44
N GLY A 133 -7.28 -14.03 -5.37
CA GLY A 133 -6.11 -14.89 -5.22
C GLY A 133 -4.82 -14.08 -5.10
N GLY A 134 -3.69 -14.77 -5.26
CA GLY A 134 -2.37 -14.15 -5.17
C GLY A 134 -1.87 -13.98 -3.73
N VAL A 135 -0.59 -13.67 -3.60
CA VAL A 135 0.10 -13.48 -2.32
C VAL A 135 0.77 -12.12 -2.30
N VAL A 136 0.63 -11.39 -1.20
CA VAL A 136 1.44 -10.21 -0.89
C VAL A 136 2.39 -10.58 0.24
N GLU A 137 3.70 -10.56 -0.03
CA GLU A 137 4.72 -10.96 0.92
C GLU A 137 6.04 -10.21 0.74
N ASP A 138 6.93 -10.30 1.73
CA ASP A 138 8.25 -9.68 1.71
C ASP A 138 8.17 -8.15 1.51
N ILE A 139 7.29 -7.49 2.26
CA ILE A 139 7.12 -6.04 2.22
C ILE A 139 7.89 -5.41 3.39
N ARG A 140 8.70 -4.41 3.11
CA ARG A 140 9.47 -3.66 4.11
C ARG A 140 9.16 -2.18 3.98
N VAL A 141 8.73 -1.56 5.08
CA VAL A 141 8.46 -0.12 5.18
C VAL A 141 9.32 0.45 6.28
N SER A 142 10.03 1.54 5.99
CA SER A 142 10.87 2.18 7.00
C SER A 142 11.03 3.68 6.78
N ASN A 143 11.22 4.41 7.87
CA ASN A 143 11.54 5.84 7.82
C ASN A 143 10.47 6.67 7.09
N VAL A 144 9.22 6.60 7.58
CA VAL A 144 8.08 7.30 6.97
C VAL A 144 7.48 8.28 7.96
N VAL A 145 7.26 9.51 7.51
CA VAL A 145 6.56 10.54 8.28
C VAL A 145 5.20 10.80 7.63
N MET A 146 4.15 10.81 8.43
CA MET A 146 2.78 11.04 7.96
C MET A 146 2.09 12.14 8.77
N SER A 147 1.31 12.97 8.08
CA SER A 147 0.45 13.99 8.70
C SER A 147 -0.90 14.08 7.99
N ASN A 148 -1.94 14.51 8.73
CA ASN A 148 -3.27 14.77 8.19
C ASN A 148 -3.88 13.57 7.46
N ILE A 149 -3.70 12.37 7.98
CA ILE A 149 -4.21 11.13 7.36
C ILE A 149 -5.70 10.97 7.68
N LYS A 150 -6.55 11.05 6.67
CA LYS A 150 -8.00 11.14 6.86
C LYS A 150 -8.66 9.86 7.35
N GLN A 151 -8.06 8.70 7.09
CA GLN A 151 -8.58 7.38 7.47
C GLN A 151 -7.55 6.58 8.27
N GLU A 152 -6.82 5.65 7.66
CA GLU A 152 -5.86 4.79 8.35
C GLU A 152 -4.40 5.13 8.00
N ALA A 153 -3.50 5.19 9.00
CA ALA A 153 -2.07 5.32 8.73
C ALA A 153 -1.49 4.03 8.12
N VAL A 154 -1.89 2.90 8.69
CA VAL A 154 -1.56 1.57 8.16
C VAL A 154 -2.83 0.75 8.03
N VAL A 155 -3.11 0.21 6.85
CA VAL A 155 -4.24 -0.68 6.64
C VAL A 155 -3.89 -1.88 5.77
N LEU A 156 -4.14 -3.07 6.30
CA LEU A 156 -4.10 -4.35 5.58
C LEU A 156 -5.52 -4.93 5.62
N ASN A 157 -6.18 -5.10 4.47
CA ASN A 157 -7.60 -5.46 4.45
C ASN A 157 -7.93 -6.49 3.36
N LEU A 158 -8.33 -7.69 3.78
CA LEU A 158 -8.81 -8.77 2.92
C LEU A 158 -10.33 -8.78 2.71
N LYS A 159 -11.04 -7.85 3.34
CA LYS A 159 -12.49 -7.63 3.15
C LYS A 159 -12.75 -6.36 2.31
N TYR A 160 -11.84 -6.06 1.37
CA TYR A 160 -11.98 -4.90 0.48
C TYR A 160 -12.88 -5.27 -0.69
N SER A 161 -14.16 -4.93 -0.62
CA SER A 161 -15.05 -5.01 -1.78
C SER A 161 -16.39 -4.33 -1.50
N LYS A 162 -16.94 -3.69 -2.54
CA LYS A 162 -18.35 -3.35 -2.64
C LYS A 162 -19.17 -4.47 -3.29
N MET A 163 -18.51 -5.52 -3.79
CA MET A 163 -19.13 -6.68 -4.43
C MET A 163 -19.45 -7.74 -3.36
N PRO A 164 -20.42 -8.62 -3.60
CA PRO A 164 -20.64 -9.78 -2.75
C PRO A 164 -19.35 -10.56 -2.54
N ALA A 165 -19.07 -10.95 -1.31
CA ALA A 165 -17.90 -11.77 -1.00
C ALA A 165 -18.01 -13.12 -1.71
N GLU A 166 -16.96 -13.52 -2.46
CA GLU A 166 -16.87 -14.88 -2.98
C GLU A 166 -16.77 -15.91 -1.84
N PRO A 167 -17.20 -17.16 -2.05
CA PRO A 167 -16.99 -18.24 -1.08
C PRO A 167 -15.49 -18.54 -0.91
N LYS A 168 -15.15 -19.19 0.20
CA LYS A 168 -13.78 -19.68 0.47
C LYS A 168 -13.34 -20.61 -0.67
N SER A 169 -12.12 -20.39 -1.17
CA SER A 169 -11.54 -21.22 -2.23
C SER A 169 -10.04 -20.96 -2.33
N GLU A 170 -9.36 -21.64 -3.24
CA GLU A 170 -7.96 -21.39 -3.62
C GLU A 170 -7.72 -19.96 -4.17
N ARG A 171 -8.79 -19.22 -4.44
CA ARG A 171 -8.76 -17.83 -4.89
C ARG A 171 -8.81 -16.83 -3.74
N THR A 172 -8.64 -17.27 -2.51
CA THR A 172 -8.50 -16.38 -1.35
C THR A 172 -7.10 -15.79 -1.34
N PRO A 173 -6.93 -14.46 -1.32
CA PRO A 173 -5.61 -13.84 -1.26
C PRO A 173 -4.95 -14.01 0.11
N ILE A 174 -3.62 -13.95 0.14
CA ILE A 174 -2.81 -14.11 1.36
C ILE A 174 -1.94 -12.88 1.55
N PHE A 175 -1.91 -12.32 2.76
CA PHE A 175 -0.98 -11.27 3.18
C PHE A 175 -0.10 -11.78 4.31
N ARG A 176 1.21 -11.76 4.11
CA ARG A 176 2.17 -12.24 5.11
C ARG A 176 3.54 -11.56 4.99
N ASN A 177 4.35 -11.70 6.03
CA ASN A 177 5.73 -11.21 6.07
C ASN A 177 5.85 -9.72 5.68
N VAL A 178 5.12 -8.87 6.41
CA VAL A 178 5.15 -7.41 6.27
C VAL A 178 5.79 -6.79 7.50
N HIS A 179 6.87 -6.06 7.32
CA HIS A 179 7.56 -5.35 8.40
C HIS A 179 7.48 -3.85 8.18
N ILE A 180 7.04 -3.12 9.20
CA ILE A 180 6.91 -1.67 9.22
C ILE A 180 7.69 -1.14 10.41
N SER A 181 8.60 -0.20 10.18
CA SER A 181 9.44 0.36 11.23
C SER A 181 9.79 1.84 11.02
N GLY A 182 10.15 2.53 12.10
CA GLY A 182 10.58 3.93 12.01
C GLY A 182 9.49 4.84 11.42
N MET A 183 8.31 4.87 12.03
CA MET A 183 7.17 5.63 11.52
C MET A 183 6.67 6.65 12.54
N THR A 184 6.55 7.90 12.11
CA THR A 184 5.89 8.95 12.89
C THR A 184 4.64 9.41 12.18
N VAL A 185 3.51 9.47 12.91
CA VAL A 185 2.21 9.91 12.37
C VAL A 185 1.59 10.94 13.28
N THR A 186 1.10 12.03 12.67
CA THR A 186 0.35 13.08 13.37
C THR A 186 -1.00 13.30 12.70
N ASP A 187 -2.07 13.36 13.50
CA ASP A 187 -3.46 13.52 13.05
C ASP A 187 -3.93 12.45 12.07
N VAL A 188 -4.47 11.39 12.63
CA VAL A 188 -5.03 10.27 11.88
C VAL A 188 -6.35 9.82 12.49
N LYS A 189 -7.30 9.34 11.67
CA LYS A 189 -8.56 8.80 12.19
C LYS A 189 -8.33 7.45 12.89
N THR A 190 -7.76 6.49 12.22
CA THR A 190 -7.47 5.15 12.75
C THR A 190 -5.97 4.86 12.61
N PRO A 191 -5.25 4.66 13.71
CA PRO A 191 -3.81 4.41 13.65
C PRO A 191 -3.44 3.20 12.78
N ILE A 192 -3.89 2.01 13.17
CA ILE A 192 -3.57 0.76 12.49
C ILE A 192 -4.85 -0.08 12.34
N LYS A 193 -5.06 -0.64 11.16
CA LYS A 193 -6.18 -1.55 10.89
C LYS A 193 -5.71 -2.75 10.09
N MET A 194 -5.87 -3.93 10.64
CA MET A 194 -5.58 -5.20 9.97
C MET A 194 -6.80 -6.11 10.03
N VAL A 195 -7.34 -6.48 8.87
CA VAL A 195 -8.56 -7.28 8.76
C VAL A 195 -8.30 -8.42 7.80
N GLY A 196 -7.96 -9.57 8.35
CA GLY A 196 -7.80 -10.84 7.65
C GLY A 196 -9.13 -11.58 7.47
N LEU A 197 -9.04 -12.80 6.97
CA LEU A 197 -10.15 -13.75 6.85
C LEU A 197 -9.87 -14.96 7.75
N GLU A 198 -10.91 -15.65 8.18
CA GLU A 198 -10.74 -16.86 9.03
C GLU A 198 -9.85 -17.91 8.37
N GLU A 199 -10.04 -18.13 7.06
CA GLU A 199 -9.25 -19.09 6.26
C GLU A 199 -7.91 -18.54 5.76
N ALA A 200 -7.70 -17.23 5.84
CA ALA A 200 -6.48 -16.56 5.42
C ALA A 200 -6.19 -15.40 6.38
N PRO A 201 -5.74 -15.68 7.60
CA PRO A 201 -5.34 -14.65 8.52
C PRO A 201 -4.14 -13.87 7.98
N ILE A 202 -4.09 -12.57 8.29
CA ILE A 202 -2.90 -11.76 8.03
C ILE A 202 -1.83 -12.21 9.01
N SER A 203 -0.65 -12.58 8.53
CA SER A 203 0.35 -13.26 9.35
C SER A 203 1.77 -12.75 9.18
N ASP A 204 2.60 -13.02 10.20
CA ASP A 204 4.02 -12.72 10.19
C ASP A 204 4.28 -11.19 10.00
N ILE A 205 3.62 -10.39 10.80
CA ILE A 205 3.73 -8.94 10.78
C ILE A 205 4.66 -8.46 11.89
N VAL A 206 5.57 -7.56 11.55
CA VAL A 206 6.43 -6.86 12.51
C VAL A 206 6.14 -5.37 12.44
N LEU A 207 5.78 -4.80 13.59
CA LEU A 207 5.60 -3.37 13.80
C LEU A 207 6.63 -2.92 14.84
N ARG A 208 7.50 -1.98 14.47
CA ARG A 208 8.58 -1.53 15.37
C ARG A 208 8.82 -0.04 15.25
N ASP A 209 9.08 0.63 16.39
CA ASP A 209 9.39 2.07 16.40
C ASP A 209 8.34 2.87 15.62
N ILE A 210 7.07 2.77 16.06
CA ILE A 210 5.92 3.44 15.43
C ILE A 210 5.28 4.37 16.46
N HIS A 211 5.37 5.66 16.20
CA HIS A 211 4.84 6.68 17.09
C HIS A 211 3.70 7.45 16.42
N ILE A 212 2.49 7.34 16.94
CA ILE A 212 1.28 7.95 16.39
C ILE A 212 0.65 8.89 17.41
N GLN A 213 0.49 10.16 17.03
CA GLN A 213 -0.20 11.18 17.82
C GLN A 213 -1.46 11.65 17.08
N GLY A 214 -2.51 11.97 17.84
CA GLY A 214 -3.78 12.43 17.27
C GLY A 214 -4.62 11.32 16.64
N GLY A 215 -4.40 10.07 17.04
CA GLY A 215 -5.25 8.94 16.68
C GLY A 215 -6.64 9.09 17.32
N LYS A 216 -7.69 9.18 16.48
CA LYS A 216 -9.08 9.42 16.94
C LYS A 216 -9.84 8.15 17.27
N GLN A 217 -9.40 7.01 16.75
CA GLN A 217 -10.01 5.70 16.98
C GLN A 217 -8.96 4.70 17.48
N LYS A 218 -9.41 3.57 17.99
CA LYS A 218 -8.52 2.47 18.40
C LYS A 218 -7.96 1.73 17.20
N CYS A 219 -6.82 1.07 17.39
CA CYS A 219 -6.32 0.08 16.45
C CYS A 219 -7.30 -1.09 16.31
N ILE A 220 -7.37 -1.69 15.12
CA ILE A 220 -8.27 -2.79 14.78
C ILE A 220 -7.44 -3.97 14.28
N PHE A 221 -7.60 -5.13 14.90
CA PHE A 221 -6.94 -6.38 14.50
C PHE A 221 -7.99 -7.50 14.47
N GLU A 222 -8.32 -8.00 13.30
CA GLU A 222 -9.26 -9.09 13.08
C GLU A 222 -8.62 -10.19 12.24
N ASN A 223 -8.69 -11.45 12.68
CA ASN A 223 -8.08 -12.59 11.99
C ASN A 223 -6.61 -12.32 11.61
N CYS A 224 -5.80 -12.06 12.63
CA CYS A 224 -4.37 -11.81 12.51
C CYS A 224 -3.60 -12.82 13.35
N GLU A 225 -2.45 -13.28 12.86
CA GLU A 225 -1.60 -14.25 13.52
C GLU A 225 -0.13 -13.85 13.51
N ARG A 226 0.63 -14.19 14.54
CA ARG A 226 2.07 -13.95 14.63
C ARG A 226 2.43 -12.48 14.34
N ILE A 227 1.75 -11.60 15.08
CA ILE A 227 2.04 -10.17 15.07
C ILE A 227 3.08 -9.87 16.17
N THR A 228 4.18 -9.27 15.80
CA THR A 228 5.19 -8.75 16.73
C THR A 228 5.09 -7.24 16.79
N MET A 229 4.96 -6.69 17.98
CA MET A 229 4.98 -5.24 18.24
C MET A 229 6.13 -4.92 19.20
N ASP A 230 6.92 -3.92 18.84
CA ASP A 230 8.07 -3.46 19.62
C ASP A 230 8.14 -1.93 19.49
N ASP A 231 7.96 -1.22 20.59
CA ASP A 231 7.89 0.24 20.64
C ASP A 231 6.83 0.82 19.68
N VAL A 232 5.57 0.35 19.82
CA VAL A 232 4.41 0.88 19.08
C VAL A 232 3.58 1.73 20.02
N ILE A 233 3.64 3.04 19.89
CA ILE A 233 3.01 4.01 20.78
C ILE A 233 1.90 4.78 20.04
N VAL A 234 0.71 4.78 20.60
CA VAL A 234 -0.44 5.55 20.07
C VAL A 234 -0.97 6.46 21.18
N ASN A 235 -0.94 7.77 20.93
CA ASN A 235 -1.37 8.80 21.88
C ASN A 235 -0.69 8.68 23.28
N GLY A 236 0.57 8.26 23.30
CA GLY A 236 1.35 8.07 24.52
C GLY A 236 1.17 6.71 25.21
N GLU A 237 0.32 5.83 24.70
CA GLU A 237 0.10 4.48 25.21
C GLU A 237 0.76 3.42 24.32
N GLU A 238 1.49 2.50 24.93
CA GLU A 238 2.09 1.36 24.21
C GLU A 238 1.02 0.34 23.83
N ILE A 239 0.96 -0.02 22.55
CA ILE A 239 0.01 -1.01 22.03
C ILE A 239 0.66 -2.40 22.09
N LYS A 240 -0.03 -3.34 22.74
CA LYS A 240 0.38 -4.75 22.85
C LYS A 240 -0.74 -5.65 22.35
N MET A 241 -0.37 -6.77 21.73
CA MET A 241 -1.29 -7.86 21.38
C MET A 241 -1.05 -9.08 22.25
#